data_2551f2494f0fef1bb3ca0073f9fc7e76
#
_entry.id   2551f2494f0fef1bb3ca0073f9fc7e76
#
_cell.length_a   1.000
_cell.length_b   1.000
_cell.length_c   1.000
_cell.angle_alpha   90.00
_cell.angle_beta   90.00
_cell.angle_gamma   90.00
#
_symmetry.space_group_name_H-M   'P 1'
#
loop_
_entity.id
_entity.type
_entity.pdbx_description
1 polymer ?
#
loop_
_entity_poly.entity_id
_entity_poly.type
_entity_poly.pdbx_seq_one_letter_code
_entity_poly.pdbx_strand_id
1 'polypeptide(L)'
;MGDEFVQTVRSLAMGDVSADFSLFMGAVIDDKALATHADALARAKTRPSIRVLAGGEISDADGYFVQPTVLACTDPTDEVFAVEYFGPILGVHVFDDADYDRVVAQAADISPYALTGSIIARDAAAIAAATEALRFTAGNFYINDKPTGAVVGQQPFGGARASGTNDKAGSIFNLIRWVNARTIKELFVPPVDYRYPHMG
;
A
#
# COMPACT_ATOMS: atom_id res chain seq x y z
N MET A 1 -17.08 -3.72 13.85
CA MET A 1 -16.50 -2.44 13.41
C MET A 1 -17.31 -1.35 14.04
N GLY A 2 -16.65 -0.41 14.70
CA GLY A 2 -17.33 0.60 15.50
C GLY A 2 -18.15 1.56 14.64
N ASP A 3 -19.31 1.98 15.14
CA ASP A 3 -20.17 2.95 14.46
C ASP A 3 -19.46 4.27 14.20
N GLU A 4 -18.52 4.67 15.07
CA GLU A 4 -17.69 5.87 14.93
C GLU A 4 -16.88 5.87 13.63
N PHE A 5 -16.22 4.75 13.29
CA PHE A 5 -15.46 4.64 12.03
C PHE A 5 -16.36 4.86 10.80
N VAL A 6 -17.52 4.20 10.78
CA VAL A 6 -18.49 4.33 9.68
C VAL A 6 -19.05 5.76 9.58
N GLN A 7 -19.35 6.38 10.72
CA GLN A 7 -19.82 7.78 10.76
C GLN A 7 -18.72 8.75 10.29
N THR A 8 -17.48 8.52 10.69
CA THR A 8 -16.33 9.33 10.21
C THR A 8 -16.25 9.26 8.69
N VAL A 9 -16.29 8.06 8.08
CA VAL A 9 -16.23 7.95 6.62
C VAL A 9 -17.43 8.64 5.95
N ARG A 10 -18.63 8.53 6.51
CA ARG A 10 -19.82 9.21 5.98
C ARG A 10 -19.76 10.72 6.08
N SER A 11 -18.95 11.27 6.99
CA SER A 11 -18.75 12.71 7.15
C SER A 11 -17.71 13.32 6.21
N LEU A 12 -16.97 12.47 5.46
CA LEU A 12 -15.96 12.96 4.51
C LEU A 12 -16.66 13.67 3.35
N ALA A 13 -16.48 14.99 3.30
CA ALA A 13 -17.02 15.80 2.23
C ALA A 13 -16.16 15.71 0.96
N MET A 14 -16.79 15.66 -0.19
CA MET A 14 -16.13 15.68 -1.49
C MET A 14 -16.76 16.72 -2.42
N GLY A 15 -15.98 17.20 -3.38
CA GLY A 15 -16.42 18.21 -4.35
C GLY A 15 -15.26 18.82 -5.10
N ASP A 16 -15.46 20.01 -5.65
CA ASP A 16 -14.37 20.76 -6.30
C ASP A 16 -13.40 21.33 -5.25
N VAL A 17 -12.32 20.61 -5.00
CA VAL A 17 -11.28 21.01 -4.05
C VAL A 17 -10.52 22.29 -4.47
N SER A 18 -10.63 22.71 -5.73
CA SER A 18 -10.05 23.98 -6.18
C SER A 18 -10.88 25.18 -5.74
N ALA A 19 -12.18 24.99 -5.59
CA ALA A 19 -13.11 26.00 -5.10
C ALA A 19 -13.20 26.04 -3.56
N ASP A 20 -13.06 24.87 -2.90
CA ASP A 20 -13.14 24.76 -1.44
C ASP A 20 -12.09 23.76 -0.89
N PHE A 21 -11.02 24.29 -0.30
CA PHE A 21 -9.95 23.49 0.33
C PHE A 21 -10.35 22.79 1.63
N SER A 22 -11.55 23.03 2.17
CA SER A 22 -12.06 22.29 3.34
C SER A 22 -12.60 20.90 2.97
N LEU A 23 -12.80 20.63 1.67
CA LEU A 23 -13.22 19.33 1.18
C LEU A 23 -12.13 18.28 1.33
N PHE A 24 -12.49 17.09 1.78
CA PHE A 24 -11.54 16.01 2.02
C PHE A 24 -10.94 15.47 0.72
N MET A 25 -11.73 15.35 -0.35
CA MET A 25 -11.30 14.81 -1.64
C MET A 25 -12.07 15.37 -2.82
N GLY A 26 -11.43 15.35 -3.99
CA GLY A 26 -12.00 15.71 -5.27
C GLY A 26 -12.48 14.52 -6.09
N ALA A 27 -12.71 14.77 -7.37
CA ALA A 27 -13.04 13.75 -8.37
C ALA A 27 -11.86 12.79 -8.62
N VAL A 28 -12.17 11.58 -9.12
CA VAL A 28 -11.15 10.70 -9.69
C VAL A 28 -10.63 11.25 -11.01
N ILE A 29 -9.48 10.74 -11.48
CA ILE A 29 -8.68 11.41 -12.51
C ILE A 29 -9.36 11.50 -13.88
N ASP A 30 -10.15 10.50 -14.28
CA ASP A 30 -10.80 10.43 -15.58
C ASP A 30 -12.03 9.50 -15.57
N ASP A 31 -12.69 9.42 -16.74
CA ASP A 31 -13.86 8.56 -16.99
C ASP A 31 -13.52 7.06 -16.85
N LYS A 32 -12.30 6.65 -17.18
CA LYS A 32 -11.85 5.25 -17.04
C LYS A 32 -11.73 4.86 -15.58
N ALA A 33 -11.18 5.76 -14.74
CA ALA A 33 -11.13 5.57 -13.31
C ALA A 33 -12.55 5.47 -12.74
N LEU A 34 -13.48 6.37 -13.14
CA LEU A 34 -14.88 6.27 -12.73
C LEU A 34 -15.51 4.94 -13.13
N ALA A 35 -15.32 4.50 -14.36
CA ALA A 35 -15.84 3.22 -14.86
C ALA A 35 -15.28 2.02 -14.08
N THR A 36 -13.99 2.03 -13.74
CA THR A 36 -13.34 0.99 -12.91
C THR A 36 -14.01 0.89 -11.54
N HIS A 37 -14.27 2.03 -10.89
CA HIS A 37 -14.93 2.06 -9.57
C HIS A 37 -16.40 1.65 -9.67
N ALA A 38 -17.11 2.11 -10.71
CA ALA A 38 -18.51 1.72 -10.96
C ALA A 38 -18.65 0.20 -11.08
N ASP A 39 -17.78 -0.41 -11.88
CA ASP A 39 -17.77 -1.84 -12.11
C ASP A 39 -17.40 -2.61 -10.82
N ALA A 40 -16.38 -2.17 -10.06
CA ALA A 40 -16.02 -2.77 -8.79
C ALA A 40 -17.18 -2.72 -7.77
N LEU A 41 -17.85 -1.58 -7.64
CA LEU A 41 -19.01 -1.42 -6.76
C LEU A 41 -20.20 -2.26 -7.21
N ALA A 42 -20.46 -2.35 -8.52
CA ALA A 42 -21.52 -3.20 -9.06
C ALA A 42 -21.27 -4.67 -8.72
N ARG A 43 -20.05 -5.17 -8.93
CA ARG A 43 -19.68 -6.53 -8.54
C ARG A 43 -19.77 -6.75 -7.04
N ALA A 44 -19.30 -5.80 -6.23
CA ALA A 44 -19.37 -5.88 -4.76
C ALA A 44 -20.82 -6.02 -4.27
N LYS A 45 -21.73 -5.21 -4.81
CA LYS A 45 -23.16 -5.23 -4.42
C LYS A 45 -23.88 -6.55 -4.76
N THR A 46 -23.34 -7.38 -5.66
CA THR A 46 -23.95 -8.70 -6.01
C THR A 46 -23.42 -9.85 -5.16
N ARG A 47 -22.38 -9.64 -4.38
CA ARG A 47 -21.75 -10.70 -3.57
C ARG A 47 -22.36 -10.80 -2.17
N PRO A 48 -22.89 -11.99 -1.75
CA PRO A 48 -23.47 -12.17 -0.42
C PRO A 48 -22.49 -11.95 0.73
N SER A 49 -21.17 -12.13 0.47
CA SER A 49 -20.09 -11.91 1.43
C SER A 49 -19.84 -10.43 1.73
N ILE A 50 -20.37 -9.52 0.91
CA ILE A 50 -20.09 -8.08 1.00
C ILE A 50 -21.30 -7.29 1.48
N ARG A 51 -21.04 -6.39 2.42
CA ARG A 51 -22.01 -5.38 2.87
C ARG A 51 -21.39 -3.99 2.78
N VAL A 52 -22.04 -3.08 2.06
CA VAL A 52 -21.67 -1.67 2.02
C VAL A 52 -22.02 -1.01 3.35
N LEU A 53 -21.03 -0.49 4.07
CA LEU A 53 -21.21 0.19 5.36
C LEU A 53 -21.32 1.71 5.20
N ALA A 54 -20.61 2.27 4.24
CA ALA A 54 -20.65 3.69 3.89
C ALA A 54 -20.37 3.87 2.40
N GLY A 55 -20.85 4.94 1.79
CA GLY A 55 -20.66 5.27 0.40
C GLY A 55 -21.38 4.33 -0.56
N GLY A 56 -20.72 3.98 -1.66
CA GLY A 56 -21.24 3.09 -2.70
C GLY A 56 -21.95 3.78 -3.83
N GLU A 57 -21.94 5.13 -3.84
CA GLU A 57 -22.53 5.94 -4.90
C GLU A 57 -21.46 6.63 -5.73
N ILE A 58 -21.75 6.86 -7.00
CA ILE A 58 -20.93 7.57 -7.97
C ILE A 58 -21.75 8.61 -8.71
N SER A 59 -21.11 9.64 -9.20
CA SER A 59 -21.74 10.68 -10.03
C SER A 59 -20.76 11.20 -11.08
N ASP A 60 -21.28 11.46 -12.27
CA ASP A 60 -20.57 12.10 -13.38
C ASP A 60 -21.23 13.43 -13.81
N ALA A 61 -22.20 13.92 -13.04
CA ALA A 61 -22.97 15.11 -13.39
C ALA A 61 -22.13 16.40 -13.38
N ASP A 62 -21.27 16.56 -12.35
CA ASP A 62 -20.43 17.75 -12.17
C ASP A 62 -18.94 17.41 -12.07
N GLY A 63 -18.59 16.16 -12.42
CA GLY A 63 -17.24 15.59 -12.33
C GLY A 63 -17.29 14.11 -11.98
N TYR A 64 -16.16 13.44 -12.07
CA TYR A 64 -16.05 11.99 -11.85
C TYR A 64 -15.93 11.66 -10.35
N PHE A 65 -17.04 11.74 -9.64
CA PHE A 65 -17.08 11.58 -8.19
C PHE A 65 -17.41 10.15 -7.77
N VAL A 66 -16.59 9.61 -6.87
CA VAL A 66 -16.79 8.31 -6.22
C VAL A 66 -16.81 8.55 -4.72
N GLN A 67 -17.91 8.22 -4.04
CA GLN A 67 -17.99 8.40 -2.59
C GLN A 67 -16.97 7.51 -1.86
N PRO A 68 -16.33 8.02 -0.80
CA PRO A 68 -15.57 7.19 0.13
C PRO A 68 -16.40 6.01 0.60
N THR A 69 -15.98 4.80 0.21
CA THR A 69 -16.78 3.59 0.35
C THR A 69 -16.09 2.58 1.26
N VAL A 70 -16.85 2.01 2.19
CA VAL A 70 -16.40 0.91 3.05
C VAL A 70 -17.21 -0.34 2.76
N LEU A 71 -16.51 -1.39 2.36
CA LEU A 71 -17.04 -2.71 2.08
C LEU A 71 -16.64 -3.67 3.21
N ALA A 72 -17.58 -4.07 4.06
CA ALA A 72 -17.34 -5.18 4.99
C ALA A 72 -17.45 -6.49 4.23
N CYS A 73 -16.41 -7.30 4.27
CA CYS A 73 -16.37 -8.58 3.59
C CYS A 73 -16.09 -9.72 4.57
N THR A 74 -16.93 -10.75 4.56
CA THR A 74 -16.77 -11.95 5.41
C THR A 74 -15.84 -12.99 4.78
N ASP A 75 -15.60 -12.92 3.47
CA ASP A 75 -14.67 -13.80 2.77
C ASP A 75 -13.29 -13.11 2.65
N PRO A 76 -12.28 -13.56 3.39
CA PRO A 76 -10.95 -12.95 3.34
C PRO A 76 -10.19 -13.21 2.03
N THR A 77 -10.73 -14.04 1.12
CA THR A 77 -10.14 -14.32 -0.20
C THR A 77 -10.77 -13.52 -1.34
N ASP A 78 -11.74 -12.67 -1.01
CA ASP A 78 -12.45 -11.86 -2.00
C ASP A 78 -11.51 -10.88 -2.75
N GLU A 79 -11.88 -10.56 -3.98
CA GLU A 79 -11.11 -9.65 -4.85
C GLU A 79 -10.89 -8.26 -4.23
N VAL A 80 -11.73 -7.81 -3.29
CA VAL A 80 -11.58 -6.50 -2.63
C VAL A 80 -10.28 -6.38 -1.83
N PHE A 81 -9.64 -7.50 -1.50
CA PHE A 81 -8.34 -7.55 -0.83
C PHE A 81 -7.17 -7.81 -1.78
N ALA A 82 -7.43 -8.22 -3.02
CA ALA A 82 -6.41 -8.61 -4.00
C ALA A 82 -6.23 -7.60 -5.12
N VAL A 83 -7.31 -6.92 -5.52
CA VAL A 83 -7.34 -5.99 -6.65
C VAL A 83 -7.19 -4.55 -6.18
N GLU A 84 -6.25 -3.83 -6.79
CA GLU A 84 -6.08 -2.40 -6.56
C GLU A 84 -7.05 -1.63 -7.46
N TYR A 85 -8.07 -1.01 -6.87
CA TYR A 85 -9.04 -0.19 -7.61
C TYR A 85 -8.54 1.24 -7.87
N PHE A 86 -7.52 1.68 -7.18
CA PHE A 86 -6.90 3.00 -7.30
C PHE A 86 -7.87 4.17 -6.98
N GLY A 87 -8.66 4.00 -5.91
CA GLY A 87 -9.64 5.02 -5.50
C GLY A 87 -10.23 4.77 -4.11
N PRO A 88 -11.30 5.50 -3.73
CA PRO A 88 -11.79 5.59 -2.37
C PRO A 88 -12.67 4.38 -1.97
N ILE A 89 -12.24 3.17 -2.26
CA ILE A 89 -12.92 1.93 -1.87
C ILE A 89 -12.03 1.16 -0.91
N LEU A 90 -12.50 0.94 0.32
CA LEU A 90 -11.82 0.21 1.38
C LEU A 90 -12.54 -1.10 1.67
N GLY A 91 -11.87 -2.23 1.47
CA GLY A 91 -12.29 -3.54 1.96
C GLY A 91 -11.88 -3.72 3.42
N VAL A 92 -12.79 -4.24 4.24
CA VAL A 92 -12.54 -4.54 5.66
C VAL A 92 -13.02 -5.96 5.98
N HIS A 93 -12.12 -6.75 6.56
CA HIS A 93 -12.41 -8.06 7.11
C HIS A 93 -12.26 -8.04 8.63
N VAL A 94 -13.28 -8.47 9.33
CA VAL A 94 -13.25 -8.63 10.80
C VAL A 94 -13.18 -10.11 11.10
N PHE A 95 -12.24 -10.50 11.95
CA PHE A 95 -11.95 -11.89 12.29
C PHE A 95 -11.85 -12.06 13.81
N ASP A 96 -11.98 -13.28 14.27
CA ASP A 96 -11.81 -13.64 15.68
C ASP A 96 -10.32 -13.65 16.05
N ASP A 97 -9.99 -13.27 17.28
CA ASP A 97 -8.60 -13.23 17.78
C ASP A 97 -7.88 -14.58 17.63
N ALA A 98 -8.61 -15.69 17.72
CA ALA A 98 -8.07 -17.04 17.50
C ALA A 98 -7.56 -17.28 16.05
N ASP A 99 -8.04 -16.51 15.09
CA ASP A 99 -7.66 -16.58 13.69
C ASP A 99 -6.49 -15.67 13.30
N TYR A 100 -5.95 -14.93 14.25
CA TYR A 100 -4.95 -13.87 13.98
C TYR A 100 -3.79 -14.35 13.11
N ASP A 101 -3.11 -15.43 13.48
CA ASP A 101 -1.94 -15.93 12.73
C ASP A 101 -2.31 -16.37 11.31
N ARG A 102 -3.47 -16.98 11.13
CA ARG A 102 -3.99 -17.36 9.82
C ARG A 102 -4.28 -16.15 8.95
N VAL A 103 -4.92 -15.13 9.51
CA VAL A 103 -5.26 -13.88 8.78
C VAL A 103 -4.02 -13.09 8.42
N VAL A 104 -3.01 -13.02 9.29
CA VAL A 104 -1.73 -12.38 9.01
C VAL A 104 -1.01 -13.10 7.87
N ALA A 105 -0.95 -14.43 7.89
CA ALA A 105 -0.36 -15.22 6.80
C ALA A 105 -1.11 -15.00 5.48
N GLN A 106 -2.43 -14.97 5.51
CA GLN A 106 -3.25 -14.71 4.34
C GLN A 106 -3.05 -13.29 3.80
N ALA A 107 -2.96 -12.28 4.66
CA ALA A 107 -2.68 -10.90 4.28
C ALA A 107 -1.30 -10.77 3.60
N ALA A 108 -0.34 -11.64 3.95
CA ALA A 108 0.97 -11.67 3.30
C ALA A 108 0.90 -12.15 1.84
N ASP A 109 -0.07 -12.95 1.45
CA ASP A 109 -0.12 -13.64 0.15
C ASP A 109 -1.28 -13.19 -0.76
N ILE A 110 -2.30 -12.50 -0.22
CA ILE A 110 -3.53 -12.19 -0.94
C ILE A 110 -3.32 -11.32 -2.18
N SER A 111 -2.31 -10.44 -2.18
CA SER A 111 -2.06 -9.46 -3.24
C SER A 111 -0.66 -9.60 -3.83
N PRO A 112 -0.50 -9.41 -5.15
CA PRO A 112 0.81 -9.33 -5.79
C PRO A 112 1.57 -8.04 -5.45
N TYR A 113 0.89 -7.05 -4.88
CA TYR A 113 1.47 -5.75 -4.53
C TYR A 113 2.13 -5.76 -3.16
N ALA A 114 3.15 -4.91 -2.99
CA ALA A 114 3.88 -4.74 -1.74
C ALA A 114 4.41 -3.30 -1.63
N LEU A 115 3.52 -2.30 -1.74
CA LEU A 115 3.92 -0.90 -1.70
C LEU A 115 3.99 -0.41 -0.26
N THR A 116 2.87 -0.39 0.43
CA THR A 116 2.76 0.12 1.80
C THR A 116 1.94 -0.82 2.68
N GLY A 117 2.23 -0.84 3.96
CA GLY A 117 1.47 -1.56 4.96
C GLY A 117 1.61 -0.91 6.34
N SER A 118 0.66 -1.17 7.23
CA SER A 118 0.71 -0.66 8.60
C SER A 118 0.19 -1.69 9.59
N ILE A 119 0.81 -1.68 10.78
CA ILE A 119 0.32 -2.39 11.96
C ILE A 119 -0.09 -1.36 13.00
N ILE A 120 -1.26 -1.52 13.59
CA ILE A 120 -1.73 -0.72 14.72
C ILE A 120 -1.87 -1.63 15.94
N ALA A 121 -0.96 -1.50 16.89
CA ALA A 121 -0.93 -2.31 18.10
C ALA A 121 -0.22 -1.59 19.24
N ARG A 122 -0.47 -2.01 20.48
CA ARG A 122 0.22 -1.50 21.69
C ARG A 122 1.21 -2.50 22.26
N ASP A 123 0.96 -3.78 22.05
CA ASP A 123 1.82 -4.84 22.53
C ASP A 123 3.08 -4.98 21.68
N ALA A 124 4.25 -4.88 22.29
CA ALA A 124 5.53 -4.91 21.58
C ALA A 124 5.84 -6.29 20.97
N ALA A 125 5.40 -7.37 21.61
CA ALA A 125 5.61 -8.72 21.11
C ALA A 125 4.72 -8.97 19.89
N ALA A 126 3.46 -8.51 19.91
CA ALA A 126 2.57 -8.57 18.77
C ALA A 126 3.10 -7.75 17.57
N ILE A 127 3.64 -6.54 17.82
CA ILE A 127 4.28 -5.72 16.79
C ILE A 127 5.47 -6.46 16.18
N ALA A 128 6.34 -7.04 17.00
CA ALA A 128 7.51 -7.77 16.51
C ALA A 128 7.12 -9.00 15.67
N ALA A 129 6.16 -9.80 16.16
CA ALA A 129 5.66 -10.98 15.45
C ALA A 129 5.03 -10.62 14.10
N ALA A 130 4.16 -9.61 14.08
CA ALA A 130 3.52 -9.15 12.85
C ALA A 130 4.52 -8.52 11.87
N THR A 131 5.51 -7.76 12.37
CA THR A 131 6.58 -7.20 11.54
C THR A 131 7.39 -8.30 10.85
N GLU A 132 7.71 -9.37 11.56
CA GLU A 132 8.43 -10.52 10.98
C GLU A 132 7.57 -11.28 9.97
N ALA A 133 6.31 -11.55 10.29
CA ALA A 133 5.40 -12.26 9.41
C ALA A 133 5.11 -11.48 8.11
N LEU A 134 5.04 -10.15 8.19
CA LEU A 134 4.70 -9.27 7.06
C LEU A 134 5.90 -8.58 6.41
N ARG A 135 7.14 -8.98 6.74
CA ARG A 135 8.37 -8.30 6.28
C ARG A 135 8.52 -8.15 4.75
N PHE A 136 7.85 -8.98 3.96
CA PHE A 136 7.90 -8.94 2.50
C PHE A 136 6.63 -8.40 1.85
N THR A 137 5.70 -7.84 2.64
CA THR A 137 4.40 -7.37 2.14
C THR A 137 4.34 -5.88 1.85
N ALA A 138 5.36 -5.13 2.27
CA ALA A 138 5.41 -3.69 2.06
C ALA A 138 6.85 -3.19 1.94
N GLY A 139 7.10 -2.36 0.94
CA GLY A 139 8.36 -1.62 0.84
C GLY A 139 8.45 -0.51 1.88
N ASN A 140 7.33 0.15 2.20
CA ASN A 140 7.21 1.07 3.32
C ASN A 140 6.25 0.48 4.35
N PHE A 141 6.79 0.15 5.51
CA PHE A 141 6.08 -0.51 6.59
C PHE A 141 5.98 0.43 7.79
N TYR A 142 4.77 0.66 8.27
CA TYR A 142 4.47 1.63 9.32
C TYR A 142 3.96 0.94 10.58
N ILE A 143 4.30 1.49 11.73
CA ILE A 143 3.81 1.03 13.04
C ILE A 143 3.10 2.19 13.70
N ASN A 144 1.82 2.01 14.01
CA ASN A 144 0.94 3.01 14.64
C ASN A 144 0.85 4.33 13.84
N ASP A 145 1.00 4.23 12.51
CA ASP A 145 0.86 5.36 11.60
C ASP A 145 0.04 4.95 10.36
N LYS A 146 -0.44 5.92 9.60
CA LYS A 146 -1.17 5.67 8.35
C LYS A 146 -0.23 5.05 7.29
N PRO A 147 -0.68 4.06 6.51
CA PRO A 147 0.15 3.36 5.52
C PRO A 147 0.33 4.13 4.20
N THR A 148 0.46 5.45 4.25
CA THR A 148 0.54 6.29 3.05
C THR A 148 1.17 7.64 3.35
N GLY A 149 1.48 8.41 2.29
CA GLY A 149 1.95 9.78 2.40
C GLY A 149 3.38 9.86 2.91
N ALA A 150 4.30 9.10 2.31
CA ALA A 150 5.72 9.23 2.59
C ALA A 150 6.18 10.67 2.38
N VAL A 151 6.87 11.21 3.37
CA VAL A 151 7.39 12.58 3.35
C VAL A 151 8.82 12.56 2.83
N VAL A 152 9.09 13.33 1.79
CA VAL A 152 10.44 13.46 1.22
C VAL A 152 11.43 13.90 2.30
N GLY A 153 12.55 13.19 2.38
CA GLY A 153 13.58 13.42 3.41
C GLY A 153 13.34 12.71 4.75
N GLN A 154 12.16 12.14 4.97
CA GLN A 154 11.87 11.35 6.18
C GLN A 154 11.77 9.85 5.88
N GLN A 155 10.99 9.47 4.86
CA GLN A 155 10.86 8.08 4.45
C GLN A 155 11.18 7.95 2.96
N PRO A 156 12.29 7.32 2.58
CA PRO A 156 12.49 6.89 1.20
C PRO A 156 11.38 5.94 0.77
N PHE A 157 10.80 6.19 -0.41
CA PHE A 157 9.58 5.52 -0.83
C PHE A 157 9.83 4.53 -1.97
N GLY A 158 9.28 3.35 -1.85
CA GLY A 158 9.33 2.34 -2.91
C GLY A 158 8.68 1.04 -2.46
N GLY A 159 8.09 0.32 -3.43
CA GLY A 159 7.44 -0.96 -3.23
C GLY A 159 8.21 -2.12 -3.85
N ALA A 160 7.94 -3.30 -3.34
CA ALA A 160 8.45 -4.58 -3.85
C ALA A 160 7.34 -5.34 -4.59
N ARG A 161 7.63 -6.56 -5.04
CA ARG A 161 6.73 -7.40 -5.84
C ARG A 161 6.22 -6.64 -7.07
N ALA A 162 4.94 -6.69 -7.38
CA ALA A 162 4.34 -5.95 -8.50
C ALA A 162 4.29 -4.42 -8.29
N SER A 163 4.61 -3.92 -7.09
CA SER A 163 4.64 -2.47 -6.81
C SER A 163 5.95 -1.78 -7.20
N GLY A 164 6.95 -2.50 -7.70
CA GLY A 164 8.17 -1.91 -8.23
C GLY A 164 9.45 -2.57 -7.78
N THR A 165 10.57 -1.89 -8.02
CA THR A 165 11.93 -2.38 -7.76
C THR A 165 12.45 -2.08 -6.35
N ASN A 166 11.67 -1.36 -5.56
CA ASN A 166 12.00 -0.92 -4.20
C ASN A 166 13.29 -0.07 -4.11
N ASP A 167 13.59 0.71 -5.14
CA ASP A 167 14.81 1.53 -5.22
C ASP A 167 14.82 2.73 -4.27
N LYS A 168 13.78 2.91 -3.47
CA LYS A 168 13.71 3.94 -2.41
C LYS A 168 13.91 5.36 -2.94
N ALA A 169 12.96 5.84 -3.73
CA ALA A 169 12.91 7.24 -4.16
C ALA A 169 13.08 8.19 -2.97
N GLY A 170 13.89 9.23 -3.13
CA GLY A 170 14.29 10.12 -2.04
C GLY A 170 15.46 9.61 -1.20
N SER A 171 16.17 8.56 -1.65
CA SER A 171 17.41 8.09 -1.03
C SER A 171 18.54 7.94 -2.04
N ILE A 172 19.77 7.80 -1.53
CA ILE A 172 20.95 7.53 -2.34
C ILE A 172 20.84 6.22 -3.13
N PHE A 173 20.07 5.24 -2.63
CA PHE A 173 19.91 3.95 -3.31
C PHE A 173 19.22 4.08 -4.67
N ASN A 174 18.32 5.05 -4.83
CA ASN A 174 17.72 5.34 -6.12
C ASN A 174 18.75 5.80 -7.15
N LEU A 175 19.78 6.55 -6.75
CA LEU A 175 20.79 7.09 -7.64
C LEU A 175 21.71 6.02 -8.23
N ILE A 176 21.86 4.86 -7.58
CA ILE A 176 22.68 3.75 -8.08
C ILE A 176 22.22 3.27 -9.47
N ARG A 177 20.92 3.41 -9.78
CA ARG A 177 20.34 3.05 -11.08
C ARG A 177 20.79 3.96 -12.22
N TRP A 178 21.32 5.14 -11.91
CA TRP A 178 21.69 6.18 -12.87
C TRP A 178 23.20 6.30 -13.10
N VAL A 179 23.99 5.46 -12.43
CA VAL A 179 25.44 5.52 -12.50
C VAL A 179 26.04 4.15 -12.83
N ASN A 180 27.21 4.15 -13.48
CA ASN A 180 28.02 2.97 -13.65
C ASN A 180 29.17 3.01 -12.65
N ALA A 181 29.26 1.98 -11.80
CA ALA A 181 30.37 1.83 -10.88
C ALA A 181 31.64 1.47 -11.66
N ARG A 182 32.72 2.20 -11.42
CA ARG A 182 34.05 1.92 -11.96
C ARG A 182 35.06 1.82 -10.84
N THR A 183 35.77 0.71 -10.77
CA THR A 183 36.87 0.52 -9.82
C THR A 183 38.19 0.72 -10.54
N ILE A 184 39.04 1.56 -9.97
CA ILE A 184 40.43 1.78 -10.47
C ILE A 184 41.33 1.32 -9.33
N LYS A 185 42.25 0.41 -9.64
CA LYS A 185 43.35 0.02 -8.76
C LYS A 185 44.65 0.45 -9.40
N GLU A 186 45.46 1.25 -8.69
CA GLU A 186 46.77 1.67 -9.08
C GLU A 186 47.80 1.14 -8.08
N LEU A 187 48.88 0.56 -8.56
CA LEU A 187 50.03 0.16 -7.76
C LEU A 187 51.21 1.04 -8.10
N PHE A 188 51.79 1.74 -7.13
CA PHE A 188 52.98 2.55 -7.32
C PHE A 188 54.25 1.73 -7.57
N VAL A 189 54.26 0.48 -7.05
CA VAL A 189 55.31 -0.49 -7.34
C VAL A 189 54.67 -1.65 -8.10
N PRO A 190 54.89 -1.78 -9.43
CA PRO A 190 54.33 -2.88 -10.22
C PRO A 190 54.83 -4.24 -9.71
N PRO A 191 54.01 -5.29 -9.71
CA PRO A 191 54.47 -6.62 -9.38
C PRO A 191 55.45 -7.13 -10.44
N VAL A 192 56.55 -7.69 -9.98
CA VAL A 192 57.60 -8.27 -10.85
C VAL A 192 57.60 -9.80 -10.84
N ASP A 193 56.81 -10.42 -9.99
CA ASP A 193 56.67 -11.87 -9.88
C ASP A 193 55.21 -12.26 -10.14
N TYR A 194 55.02 -13.30 -10.97
CA TYR A 194 53.68 -13.81 -11.32
C TYR A 194 53.13 -14.79 -10.27
N ARG A 195 54.01 -15.24 -9.38
CA ARG A 195 53.60 -16.23 -8.34
C ARG A 195 52.75 -15.60 -7.26
N TYR A 196 51.79 -16.37 -6.80
CA TYR A 196 51.05 -16.00 -5.62
C TYR A 196 51.82 -16.36 -4.33
N PRO A 197 51.57 -15.69 -3.19
CA PRO A 197 52.29 -15.94 -1.94
C PRO A 197 52.31 -17.40 -1.47
N HIS A 198 51.30 -18.19 -1.82
CA HIS A 198 51.22 -19.60 -1.47
C HIS A 198 52.10 -20.52 -2.35
N MET A 199 52.67 -19.99 -3.41
CA MET A 199 53.52 -20.74 -4.33
C MET A 199 55.00 -20.74 -3.96
N GLY A 200 55.37 -20.08 -2.87
CA GLY A 200 56.72 -19.99 -2.32
C GLY A 200 57.52 -18.84 -2.88
#